data_06646b3629c58bc0ec3945d99811e9d7
#
_entry.id   06646b3629c58bc0ec3945d99811e9d7
#
_cell.length_a   1.000
_cell.length_b   1.000
_cell.length_c   1.000
_cell.angle_alpha   90.00
_cell.angle_beta   90.00
_cell.angle_gamma   90.00
#
_symmetry.space_group_name_H-M   'P 1'
#
loop_
_entity.id
_entity.type
_entity.pdbx_description
1 polymer ?
#
loop_
_entity_poly.entity_id
_entity_poly.type
_entity_poly.pdbx_seq_one_letter_code
_entity_poly.pdbx_strand_id
1 'polypeptide(L)'
;MIELEICVDSVESAVAAEQGGAQRVELCSALSEGGLTPSLGLIRAVRSRIGIGVYVMIRPRGGDFLYSQEEFSVMREDIAYAAKAGANGVVFGLLTAEGSVDVERTAELVEAARSASSMEVTFHRAIDMARDLESSLEDVVRTGAHRVLTSGGAQSASLGSARVRGLMQAAKGRIGVMVCGNVRPENVQQIAQATGAREFHASLRAPVPSPVIYRNPTLSLGEAGSDEYMRSVVLTQDVRNLRQAMDGILSYSSKSGD
;
A
#
# COMPACT_ATOMS: atom_id res chain seq x y z
N MET A 1 -15.61 -1.12 -11.79
CA MET A 1 -14.43 -2.02 -11.91
C MET A 1 -13.87 -2.23 -10.51
N ILE A 2 -13.27 -3.38 -10.22
CA ILE A 2 -12.59 -3.60 -8.93
C ILE A 2 -11.10 -3.38 -9.14
N GLU A 3 -10.50 -2.53 -8.32
CA GLU A 3 -9.10 -2.12 -8.39
C GLU A 3 -8.22 -3.05 -7.56
N LEU A 4 -7.07 -3.45 -8.12
CA LEU A 4 -6.05 -4.24 -7.43
C LEU A 4 -4.73 -3.48 -7.41
N GLU A 5 -4.22 -3.23 -6.21
CA GLU A 5 -2.89 -2.72 -5.96
C GLU A 5 -2.01 -3.83 -5.36
N ILE A 6 -0.79 -3.96 -5.87
CA ILE A 6 0.20 -4.92 -5.36
C ILE A 6 1.39 -4.17 -4.77
N CYS A 7 1.74 -4.51 -3.51
CA CYS A 7 2.94 -4.01 -2.86
C CYS A 7 4.18 -4.72 -3.41
N VAL A 8 5.16 -3.95 -3.88
CA VAL A 8 6.37 -4.45 -4.53
C VAL A 8 7.62 -3.73 -4.05
N ASP A 9 8.78 -4.38 -4.12
CA ASP A 9 10.08 -3.84 -3.75
C ASP A 9 11.17 -4.05 -4.81
N SER A 10 10.79 -4.49 -6.00
CA SER A 10 11.71 -4.75 -7.10
C SER A 10 11.06 -4.54 -8.46
N VAL A 11 11.89 -4.33 -9.49
CA VAL A 11 11.43 -4.25 -10.88
C VAL A 11 10.78 -5.55 -11.32
N GLU A 12 11.35 -6.69 -10.93
CA GLU A 12 10.83 -8.02 -11.23
C GLU A 12 9.40 -8.18 -10.69
N SER A 13 9.17 -7.83 -9.41
CA SER A 13 7.85 -7.89 -8.78
C SER A 13 6.85 -6.91 -9.40
N ALA A 14 7.29 -5.71 -9.80
CA ALA A 14 6.42 -4.74 -10.46
C ALA A 14 5.93 -5.22 -11.84
N VAL A 15 6.83 -5.81 -12.63
CA VAL A 15 6.47 -6.42 -13.93
C VAL A 15 5.53 -7.61 -13.72
N ALA A 16 5.79 -8.44 -12.72
CA ALA A 16 4.91 -9.57 -12.39
C ALA A 16 3.51 -9.12 -11.97
N ALA A 17 3.40 -8.03 -11.21
CA ALA A 17 2.13 -7.44 -10.81
C ALA A 17 1.32 -6.96 -12.03
N GLU A 18 1.94 -6.23 -12.96
CA GLU A 18 1.29 -5.79 -14.20
C GLU A 18 0.82 -6.97 -15.05
N GLN A 19 1.70 -7.95 -15.30
CA GLN A 19 1.38 -9.15 -16.09
C GLN A 19 0.29 -10.01 -15.45
N GLY A 20 0.14 -9.93 -14.14
CA GLY A 20 -0.91 -10.59 -13.36
C GLY A 20 -2.24 -9.86 -13.37
N GLY A 21 -2.31 -8.63 -13.90
CA GLY A 21 -3.54 -7.86 -14.05
C GLY A 21 -3.80 -6.87 -12.90
N ALA A 22 -2.79 -6.45 -12.15
CA ALA A 22 -2.90 -5.32 -11.25
C ALA A 22 -3.08 -4.00 -12.02
N GLN A 23 -3.79 -3.03 -11.44
CA GLN A 23 -3.98 -1.69 -12.02
C GLN A 23 -2.93 -0.70 -11.53
N ARG A 24 -2.32 -0.98 -10.38
CA ARG A 24 -1.23 -0.17 -9.83
C ARG A 24 -0.34 -0.99 -8.90
N VAL A 25 0.82 -0.46 -8.62
CA VAL A 25 1.74 -0.98 -7.61
C VAL A 25 2.01 0.08 -6.54
N GLU A 26 2.12 -0.36 -5.28
CA GLU A 26 2.75 0.41 -4.22
C GLU A 26 4.23 0.01 -4.18
N LEU A 27 5.11 0.96 -4.51
CA LEU A 27 6.54 0.70 -4.58
C LEU A 27 7.22 1.11 -3.27
N CYS A 28 7.82 0.12 -2.62
CA CYS A 28 8.51 0.25 -1.34
C CYS A 28 9.97 -0.21 -1.43
N SER A 29 10.71 0.04 -0.37
CA SER A 29 11.88 -0.74 0.06
C SER A 29 11.65 -1.28 1.46
N ALA A 30 12.54 -2.14 1.97
CA ALA A 30 12.52 -2.64 3.33
C ALA A 30 11.12 -3.11 3.81
N LEU A 31 10.49 -4.01 3.07
CA LEU A 31 9.14 -4.51 3.39
C LEU A 31 9.08 -5.30 4.71
N SER A 32 10.22 -5.77 5.24
CA SER A 32 10.33 -6.29 6.61
C SER A 32 10.01 -5.24 7.67
N GLU A 33 10.33 -3.96 7.39
CA GLU A 33 10.02 -2.80 8.23
C GLU A 33 8.59 -2.24 8.01
N GLY A 34 7.80 -2.91 7.18
CA GLY A 34 6.47 -2.44 6.78
C GLY A 34 6.48 -1.48 5.58
N GLY A 35 7.60 -1.37 4.87
CA GLY A 35 7.77 -0.51 3.71
C GLY A 35 8.36 0.86 4.05
N LEU A 36 9.46 1.22 3.39
CA LEU A 36 10.14 2.52 3.47
C LEU A 36 10.22 3.16 2.08
N THR A 37 10.63 4.42 2.02
CA THR A 37 10.86 5.13 0.76
C THR A 37 11.87 4.37 -0.12
N PRO A 38 11.53 4.01 -1.36
CA PRO A 38 12.45 3.37 -2.28
C PRO A 38 13.46 4.37 -2.85
N SER A 39 14.61 3.88 -3.29
CA SER A 39 15.60 4.73 -3.94
C SER A 39 15.05 5.34 -5.25
N LEU A 40 15.52 6.53 -5.61
CA LEU A 40 15.18 7.18 -6.88
C LEU A 40 15.51 6.28 -8.10
N GLY A 41 16.60 5.50 -8.01
CA GLY A 41 17.00 4.54 -9.04
C GLY A 41 15.94 3.45 -9.22
N LEU A 42 15.39 2.91 -8.13
CA LEU A 42 14.33 1.91 -8.20
C LEU A 42 13.03 2.49 -8.77
N ILE A 43 12.63 3.70 -8.35
CA ILE A 43 11.42 4.36 -8.88
C ILE A 43 11.52 4.52 -10.40
N ARG A 44 12.64 5.06 -10.91
CA ARG A 44 12.89 5.23 -12.36
C ARG A 44 12.91 3.91 -13.10
N ALA A 45 13.58 2.89 -12.55
CA ALA A 45 13.67 1.58 -13.16
C ALA A 45 12.30 0.91 -13.28
N VAL A 46 11.47 0.97 -12.23
CA VAL A 46 10.10 0.46 -12.27
C VAL A 46 9.26 1.25 -13.28
N ARG A 47 9.27 2.59 -13.19
CA ARG A 47 8.45 3.42 -14.09
C ARG A 47 8.75 3.19 -15.58
N SER A 48 10.03 2.90 -15.92
CA SER A 48 10.42 2.61 -17.31
C SER A 48 10.00 1.24 -17.82
N ARG A 49 9.54 0.34 -16.94
CA ARG A 49 9.26 -1.06 -17.29
C ARG A 49 7.78 -1.43 -17.25
N ILE A 50 6.93 -0.65 -16.58
CA ILE A 50 5.49 -0.92 -16.46
C ILE A 50 4.66 0.28 -16.89
N GLY A 51 3.47 0.02 -17.45
CA GLY A 51 2.51 1.03 -17.88
C GLY A 51 1.46 1.38 -16.82
N ILE A 52 1.26 0.52 -15.82
CA ILE A 52 0.28 0.73 -14.74
C ILE A 52 0.72 1.79 -13.73
N GLY A 53 -0.18 2.18 -12.82
CA GLY A 53 0.10 3.20 -11.81
C GLY A 53 1.24 2.81 -10.87
N VAL A 54 2.17 3.76 -10.59
CA VAL A 54 3.24 3.60 -9.61
C VAL A 54 2.99 4.58 -8.47
N TYR A 55 2.70 4.04 -7.28
CA TYR A 55 2.49 4.78 -6.06
C TYR A 55 3.68 4.54 -5.13
N VAL A 56 4.38 5.60 -4.77
CA VAL A 56 5.67 5.52 -4.07
C VAL A 56 5.46 5.69 -2.58
N MET A 57 5.95 4.74 -1.78
CA MET A 57 5.97 4.87 -0.34
C MET A 57 6.88 6.03 0.08
N ILE A 58 6.37 6.96 0.87
CA ILE A 58 7.11 8.06 1.50
C ILE A 58 7.11 7.82 3.01
N ARG A 59 8.10 7.12 3.48
CA ARG A 59 8.29 6.76 4.89
C ARG A 59 9.78 6.70 5.18
N PRO A 60 10.32 7.67 5.95
CA PRO A 60 11.78 7.83 6.11
C PRO A 60 12.41 6.75 6.99
N ARG A 61 11.66 6.11 7.86
CA ARG A 61 12.12 5.05 8.79
C ARG A 61 11.01 4.09 9.17
N GLY A 62 11.37 2.94 9.71
CA GLY A 62 10.49 2.00 10.38
C GLY A 62 9.97 2.54 11.74
N GLY A 63 9.19 1.72 12.44
CA GLY A 63 8.57 2.06 13.72
C GLY A 63 7.28 2.86 13.58
N ASP A 64 7.07 3.80 14.49
CA ASP A 64 5.87 4.64 14.58
C ASP A 64 5.72 5.64 13.43
N PHE A 65 4.67 6.47 13.51
CA PHE A 65 4.33 7.47 12.49
C PHE A 65 4.37 8.91 13.03
N LEU A 66 5.07 9.12 14.16
CA LEU A 66 5.36 10.42 14.72
C LEU A 66 6.74 10.87 14.22
N TYR A 67 6.80 11.84 13.32
CA TYR A 67 8.04 12.26 12.66
C TYR A 67 8.57 13.57 13.22
N SER A 68 9.92 13.70 13.31
CA SER A 68 10.59 14.95 13.60
C SER A 68 10.45 15.97 12.46
N GLN A 69 10.92 17.19 12.67
CA GLN A 69 10.91 18.20 11.61
C GLN A 69 11.89 17.85 10.48
N GLU A 70 13.02 17.23 10.81
CA GLU A 70 14.00 16.74 9.85
C GLU A 70 13.43 15.60 9.00
N GLU A 71 12.77 14.61 9.63
CA GLU A 71 12.11 13.52 8.94
C GLU A 71 10.99 14.02 8.01
N PHE A 72 10.22 15.00 8.45
CA PHE A 72 9.21 15.65 7.63
C PHE A 72 9.81 16.37 6.42
N SER A 73 10.95 17.04 6.60
CA SER A 73 11.67 17.68 5.50
C SER A 73 12.17 16.66 4.48
N VAL A 74 12.66 15.49 4.94
CA VAL A 74 13.02 14.36 4.06
C VAL A 74 11.80 13.88 3.27
N MET A 75 10.64 13.70 3.91
CA MET A 75 9.42 13.27 3.22
C MET A 75 9.01 14.25 2.10
N ARG A 76 9.12 15.56 2.31
CA ARG A 76 8.84 16.58 1.28
C ARG A 76 9.76 16.45 0.07
N GLU A 77 11.06 16.28 0.31
CA GLU A 77 12.04 16.06 -0.75
C GLU A 77 11.78 14.76 -1.52
N ASP A 78 11.46 13.68 -0.82
CA ASP A 78 11.13 12.38 -1.43
C ASP A 78 9.90 12.48 -2.35
N ILE A 79 8.87 13.24 -1.96
CA ILE A 79 7.70 13.53 -2.81
C ILE A 79 8.14 14.25 -4.10
N ALA A 80 9.00 15.26 -3.99
CA ALA A 80 9.48 15.99 -5.16
C ALA A 80 10.32 15.09 -6.09
N TYR A 81 11.12 14.18 -5.55
CA TYR A 81 11.88 13.21 -6.36
C TYR A 81 10.98 12.14 -6.97
N ALA A 82 9.96 11.65 -6.26
CA ALA A 82 8.98 10.72 -6.81
C ALA A 82 8.23 11.33 -8.01
N ALA A 83 7.82 12.59 -7.90
CA ALA A 83 7.19 13.33 -9.01
C ALA A 83 8.11 13.43 -10.23
N LYS A 84 9.38 13.85 -10.03
CA LYS A 84 10.40 13.93 -11.10
C LYS A 84 10.72 12.57 -11.73
N ALA A 85 10.51 11.49 -11.00
CA ALA A 85 10.68 10.13 -11.50
C ALA A 85 9.45 9.58 -12.24
N GLY A 86 8.35 10.33 -12.30
CA GLY A 86 7.12 9.96 -13.02
C GLY A 86 6.18 9.07 -12.21
N ALA A 87 6.20 9.16 -10.87
CA ALA A 87 5.21 8.52 -10.02
C ALA A 87 3.79 9.05 -10.31
N ASN A 88 2.79 8.17 -10.24
CA ASN A 88 1.39 8.53 -10.38
C ASN A 88 0.77 8.95 -9.03
N GLY A 89 1.37 8.51 -7.93
CA GLY A 89 0.94 8.84 -6.59
C GLY A 89 2.01 8.57 -5.55
N VAL A 90 1.70 8.98 -4.33
CA VAL A 90 2.52 8.75 -3.15
C VAL A 90 1.67 8.19 -2.01
N VAL A 91 2.33 7.46 -1.12
CA VAL A 91 1.69 6.77 0.01
C VAL A 91 2.41 7.16 1.29
N PHE A 92 1.70 7.77 2.24
CA PHE A 92 2.26 8.17 3.54
C PHE A 92 1.16 8.28 4.60
N GLY A 93 1.55 8.56 5.84
CA GLY A 93 0.62 8.85 6.93
C GLY A 93 1.37 9.29 8.17
N LEU A 94 0.89 10.33 8.80
CA LEU A 94 1.50 10.95 9.98
C LEU A 94 0.52 10.94 11.14
N LEU A 95 1.02 10.61 12.33
CA LEU A 95 0.27 10.67 13.57
C LEU A 95 0.93 11.65 14.54
N THR A 96 0.13 12.21 15.44
CA THR A 96 0.61 12.97 16.58
C THR A 96 1.02 12.04 17.74
N ALA A 97 1.67 12.59 18.76
CA ALA A 97 2.01 11.85 19.97
C ALA A 97 0.78 11.28 20.70
N GLU A 98 -0.39 11.90 20.53
CA GLU A 98 -1.67 11.46 21.11
C GLU A 98 -2.35 10.36 20.28
N GLY A 99 -1.77 9.95 19.15
CA GLY A 99 -2.30 8.93 18.24
C GLY A 99 -3.44 9.43 17.36
N SER A 100 -3.56 10.72 17.13
CA SER A 100 -4.47 11.32 16.15
C SER A 100 -3.74 11.53 14.82
N VAL A 101 -4.46 11.70 13.72
CA VAL A 101 -3.85 12.12 12.45
C VAL A 101 -3.27 13.52 12.59
N ASP A 102 -2.02 13.71 12.18
CA ASP A 102 -1.42 15.04 12.05
C ASP A 102 -1.95 15.71 10.78
N VAL A 103 -3.10 16.35 10.92
CA VAL A 103 -3.86 16.92 9.79
C VAL A 103 -3.06 18.01 9.07
N GLU A 104 -2.40 18.89 9.82
CA GLU A 104 -1.68 20.05 9.27
C GLU A 104 -0.51 19.58 8.37
N ARG A 105 0.39 18.76 8.93
CA ARG A 105 1.55 18.27 8.18
C ARG A 105 1.15 17.30 7.06
N THR A 106 0.12 16.49 7.26
CA THR A 106 -0.40 15.62 6.20
C THR A 106 -0.97 16.44 5.05
N ALA A 107 -1.74 17.50 5.31
CA ALA A 107 -2.28 18.37 4.26
C ALA A 107 -1.16 19.11 3.49
N GLU A 108 -0.08 19.52 4.18
CA GLU A 108 1.09 20.12 3.53
C GLU A 108 1.74 19.12 2.53
N LEU A 109 1.90 17.84 2.91
CA LEU A 109 2.44 16.82 2.00
C LEU A 109 1.48 16.49 0.84
N VAL A 110 0.16 16.49 1.08
CA VAL A 110 -0.85 16.34 0.02
C VAL A 110 -0.73 17.46 -1.01
N GLU A 111 -0.59 18.70 -0.55
CA GLU A 111 -0.43 19.85 -1.45
C GLU A 111 0.92 19.79 -2.19
N ALA A 112 1.99 19.37 -1.54
CA ALA A 112 3.29 19.17 -2.18
C ALA A 112 3.21 18.13 -3.33
N ALA A 113 2.50 17.01 -3.12
CA ALA A 113 2.29 15.99 -4.14
C ALA A 113 1.46 16.51 -5.33
N ARG A 114 0.38 17.24 -5.03
CA ARG A 114 -0.51 17.84 -6.03
C ARG A 114 0.21 18.88 -6.88
N SER A 115 0.93 19.78 -6.25
CA SER A 115 1.67 20.86 -6.91
C SER A 115 2.85 20.36 -7.74
N ALA A 116 3.50 19.26 -7.33
CA ALA A 116 4.66 18.73 -8.04
C ALA A 116 4.30 18.07 -9.39
N SER A 117 3.21 17.30 -9.47
CA SER A 117 2.80 16.62 -10.71
C SER A 117 1.37 16.03 -10.64
N SER A 118 0.46 16.68 -9.93
CA SER A 118 -0.93 16.20 -9.75
C SER A 118 -1.02 14.75 -9.27
N MET A 119 -0.06 14.31 -8.45
CA MET A 119 -0.03 12.95 -7.91
C MET A 119 -1.19 12.71 -6.95
N GLU A 120 -1.77 11.51 -7.03
CA GLU A 120 -2.72 11.06 -6.02
C GLU A 120 -1.99 10.74 -4.71
N VAL A 121 -2.72 10.86 -3.60
CA VAL A 121 -2.20 10.54 -2.27
C VAL A 121 -3.06 9.48 -1.61
N THR A 122 -2.41 8.42 -1.12
CA THR A 122 -2.99 7.41 -0.25
C THR A 122 -2.46 7.61 1.17
N PHE A 123 -3.35 7.82 2.15
CA PHE A 123 -3.00 7.73 3.56
C PHE A 123 -2.92 6.26 3.96
N HIS A 124 -1.74 5.80 4.33
CA HIS A 124 -1.46 4.37 4.55
C HIS A 124 -1.98 3.86 5.91
N ARG A 125 -1.54 2.65 6.29
CA ARG A 125 -1.97 1.95 7.51
C ARG A 125 -1.64 2.66 8.85
N ALA A 126 -1.05 3.85 8.84
CA ALA A 126 -0.98 4.66 10.04
C ALA A 126 -2.35 4.87 10.68
N ILE A 127 -3.43 4.94 9.87
CA ILE A 127 -4.80 5.01 10.38
C ILE A 127 -5.16 3.80 11.26
N ASP A 128 -4.63 2.60 10.95
CA ASP A 128 -4.87 1.39 11.76
C ASP A 128 -4.19 1.44 13.13
N MET A 129 -3.21 2.34 13.31
CA MET A 129 -2.50 2.60 14.58
C MET A 129 -3.02 3.82 15.32
N ALA A 130 -3.97 4.55 14.72
CA ALA A 130 -4.58 5.70 15.36
C ALA A 130 -5.49 5.28 16.52
N ARG A 131 -5.65 6.20 17.49
CA ARG A 131 -6.45 5.96 18.70
C ARG A 131 -7.92 5.68 18.41
N ASP A 132 -8.49 6.34 17.40
CA ASP A 132 -9.87 6.21 16.97
C ASP A 132 -9.98 6.26 15.44
N LEU A 133 -10.51 5.20 14.84
CA LEU A 133 -10.57 5.05 13.39
C LEU A 133 -11.58 5.99 12.72
N GLU A 134 -12.72 6.25 13.37
CA GLU A 134 -13.78 7.04 12.75
C GLU A 134 -13.40 8.52 12.72
N SER A 135 -12.91 9.05 13.84
CA SER A 135 -12.39 10.42 13.88
C SER A 135 -11.18 10.59 12.96
N SER A 136 -10.30 9.58 12.89
CA SER A 136 -9.13 9.61 12.00
C SER A 136 -9.53 9.59 10.52
N LEU A 137 -10.62 8.91 10.14
CA LEU A 137 -11.14 9.00 8.78
C LEU A 137 -11.56 10.43 8.42
N GLU A 138 -12.28 11.11 9.31
CA GLU A 138 -12.67 12.51 9.10
C GLU A 138 -11.45 13.43 9.01
N ASP A 139 -10.43 13.17 9.84
CA ASP A 139 -9.16 13.88 9.78
C ASP A 139 -8.46 13.69 8.44
N VAL A 140 -8.36 12.43 7.94
CA VAL A 140 -7.76 12.14 6.63
C VAL A 140 -8.56 12.80 5.50
N VAL A 141 -9.90 12.80 5.55
CA VAL A 141 -10.72 13.51 4.56
C VAL A 141 -10.38 15.01 4.53
N ARG A 142 -10.17 15.64 5.70
CA ARG A 142 -9.80 17.06 5.79
C ARG A 142 -8.42 17.38 5.19
N THR A 143 -7.51 16.41 5.14
CA THR A 143 -6.19 16.62 4.51
C THR A 143 -6.25 16.73 2.99
N GLY A 144 -7.36 16.30 2.37
CA GLY A 144 -7.50 16.24 0.92
C GLY A 144 -6.83 15.03 0.27
N ALA A 145 -6.44 14.00 1.03
CA ALA A 145 -5.97 12.73 0.49
C ALA A 145 -7.05 12.06 -0.36
N HIS A 146 -6.63 11.36 -1.41
CA HIS A 146 -7.54 10.71 -2.37
C HIS A 146 -8.07 9.37 -1.84
N ARG A 147 -7.28 8.71 -1.00
CA ARG A 147 -7.53 7.33 -0.56
C ARG A 147 -6.99 7.08 0.84
N VAL A 148 -7.64 6.19 1.56
CA VAL A 148 -7.13 5.61 2.81
C VAL A 148 -6.94 4.10 2.63
N LEU A 149 -5.81 3.58 3.11
CA LEU A 149 -5.48 2.15 3.13
C LEU A 149 -5.63 1.61 4.55
N THR A 150 -6.51 0.64 4.75
CA THR A 150 -6.83 0.14 6.10
C THR A 150 -7.20 -1.34 6.13
N SER A 151 -6.95 -1.98 7.24
CA SER A 151 -7.51 -3.28 7.64
C SER A 151 -8.61 -3.15 8.69
N GLY A 152 -9.09 -1.93 8.97
CA GLY A 152 -10.05 -1.64 10.03
C GLY A 152 -9.40 -1.72 11.42
N GLY A 153 -8.11 -1.37 11.56
CA GLY A 153 -7.36 -1.47 12.80
C GLY A 153 -7.24 -2.91 13.32
N ALA A 154 -7.20 -3.90 12.43
CA ALA A 154 -7.11 -5.32 12.78
C ALA A 154 -5.89 -5.98 12.11
N GLN A 155 -5.54 -7.17 12.56
CA GLN A 155 -4.43 -7.96 12.00
C GLN A 155 -4.68 -8.31 10.52
N SER A 156 -5.96 -8.48 10.12
CA SER A 156 -6.32 -8.80 8.74
C SER A 156 -7.64 -8.13 8.34
N ALA A 157 -7.84 -7.97 7.03
CA ALA A 157 -9.08 -7.46 6.45
C ALA A 157 -10.31 -8.27 6.88
N SER A 158 -10.19 -9.59 6.99
CA SER A 158 -11.29 -10.47 7.42
C SER A 158 -11.73 -10.15 8.85
N LEU A 159 -10.77 -9.95 9.76
CA LEU A 159 -11.06 -9.60 11.16
C LEU A 159 -11.59 -8.17 11.32
N GLY A 160 -11.16 -7.25 10.46
CA GLY A 160 -11.57 -5.84 10.48
C GLY A 160 -12.80 -5.52 9.66
N SER A 161 -13.40 -6.48 8.96
CA SER A 161 -14.46 -6.25 7.94
C SER A 161 -15.61 -5.39 8.43
N ALA A 162 -16.08 -5.57 9.65
CA ALA A 162 -17.19 -4.79 10.20
C ALA A 162 -16.80 -3.30 10.36
N ARG A 163 -15.60 -3.02 10.85
CA ARG A 163 -15.09 -1.64 10.98
C ARG A 163 -14.81 -1.01 9.61
N VAL A 164 -14.22 -1.77 8.68
CA VAL A 164 -14.05 -1.29 7.29
C VAL A 164 -15.38 -0.90 6.67
N ARG A 165 -16.44 -1.71 6.85
CA ARG A 165 -17.79 -1.37 6.40
C ARG A 165 -18.27 -0.04 7.01
N GLY A 166 -18.06 0.17 8.31
CA GLY A 166 -18.39 1.42 8.99
C GLY A 166 -17.64 2.61 8.38
N LEU A 167 -16.32 2.47 8.14
CA LEU A 167 -15.52 3.50 7.49
C LEU A 167 -16.01 3.81 6.07
N MET A 168 -16.37 2.82 5.27
CA MET A 168 -16.93 3.04 3.93
C MET A 168 -18.26 3.80 3.97
N GLN A 169 -19.11 3.48 4.93
CA GLN A 169 -20.38 4.21 5.14
C GLN A 169 -20.12 5.65 5.59
N ALA A 170 -19.17 5.86 6.51
CA ALA A 170 -18.79 7.19 6.97
C ALA A 170 -18.10 8.02 5.87
N ALA A 171 -17.29 7.39 5.02
CA ALA A 171 -16.61 8.06 3.90
C ALA A 171 -17.59 8.70 2.90
N LYS A 172 -18.75 8.10 2.65
CA LYS A 172 -19.81 8.63 1.75
C LYS A 172 -19.28 9.06 0.38
N GLY A 173 -18.27 8.37 -0.15
CA GLY A 173 -17.63 8.71 -1.43
C GLY A 173 -16.72 9.96 -1.41
N ARG A 174 -16.47 10.58 -0.25
CA ARG A 174 -15.57 11.73 -0.11
C ARG A 174 -14.08 11.33 -0.25
N ILE A 175 -13.78 10.07 0.03
CA ILE A 175 -12.44 9.47 -0.04
C ILE A 175 -12.57 8.01 -0.45
N GLY A 176 -11.60 7.48 -1.23
CA GLY A 176 -11.49 6.06 -1.51
C GLY A 176 -11.09 5.28 -0.24
N VAL A 177 -11.68 4.10 -0.03
CA VAL A 177 -11.29 3.18 1.05
C VAL A 177 -10.76 1.91 0.43
N MET A 178 -9.45 1.73 0.48
CA MET A 178 -8.74 0.55 -0.02
C MET A 178 -8.47 -0.43 1.11
N VAL A 179 -8.89 -1.68 0.90
CA VAL A 179 -8.81 -2.72 1.92
C VAL A 179 -7.50 -3.49 1.81
N CYS A 180 -6.79 -3.63 2.93
CA CYS A 180 -5.55 -4.40 3.02
C CYS A 180 -5.53 -5.32 4.24
N GLY A 181 -4.45 -6.09 4.35
CA GLY A 181 -4.23 -7.01 5.48
C GLY A 181 -4.65 -8.43 5.12
N ASN A 182 -3.71 -9.18 4.61
CA ASN A 182 -3.85 -10.59 4.22
C ASN A 182 -4.97 -10.86 3.20
N VAL A 183 -5.11 -9.97 2.20
CA VAL A 183 -6.00 -10.19 1.05
C VAL A 183 -5.39 -11.28 0.16
N ARG A 184 -6.18 -12.33 -0.14
CA ARG A 184 -5.77 -13.53 -0.88
C ARG A 184 -6.91 -14.00 -1.78
N PRO A 185 -6.65 -14.85 -2.80
CA PRO A 185 -7.70 -15.42 -3.66
C PRO A 185 -8.81 -16.11 -2.88
N GLU A 186 -8.47 -16.76 -1.76
CA GLU A 186 -9.40 -17.57 -0.95
C GLU A 186 -10.37 -16.71 -0.13
N ASN A 187 -10.03 -15.46 0.17
CA ASN A 187 -10.82 -14.62 1.08
C ASN A 187 -11.35 -13.31 0.46
N VAL A 188 -10.84 -12.88 -0.70
CA VAL A 188 -11.18 -11.58 -1.27
C VAL A 188 -12.67 -11.40 -1.55
N GLN A 189 -13.36 -12.45 -2.01
CA GLN A 189 -14.81 -12.41 -2.25
C GLN A 189 -15.59 -12.19 -0.95
N GLN A 190 -15.24 -12.92 0.11
CA GLN A 190 -15.85 -12.75 1.42
C GLN A 190 -15.59 -11.35 2.00
N ILE A 191 -14.36 -10.85 1.88
CA ILE A 191 -14.01 -9.48 2.31
C ILE A 191 -14.83 -8.46 1.54
N ALA A 192 -14.93 -8.58 0.21
CA ALA A 192 -15.70 -7.67 -0.63
C ALA A 192 -17.20 -7.65 -0.24
N GLN A 193 -17.79 -8.82 -0.04
CA GLN A 193 -19.18 -8.93 0.41
C GLN A 193 -19.40 -8.34 1.80
N ALA A 194 -18.47 -8.61 2.73
CA ALA A 194 -18.55 -8.12 4.11
C ALA A 194 -18.37 -6.61 4.20
N THR A 195 -17.50 -6.01 3.39
CA THR A 195 -17.13 -4.60 3.47
C THR A 195 -17.86 -3.71 2.47
N GLY A 196 -18.20 -4.24 1.29
CA GLY A 196 -18.63 -3.46 0.12
C GLY A 196 -17.47 -2.82 -0.66
N ALA A 197 -16.21 -3.15 -0.32
CA ALA A 197 -15.03 -2.55 -0.92
C ALA A 197 -14.89 -2.90 -2.41
N ARG A 198 -14.29 -1.96 -3.15
CA ARG A 198 -13.95 -2.11 -4.57
C ARG A 198 -12.47 -1.85 -4.86
N GLU A 199 -11.67 -1.50 -3.86
CA GLU A 199 -10.23 -1.31 -3.96
C GLU A 199 -9.54 -2.23 -2.97
N PHE A 200 -8.60 -3.02 -3.44
CA PHE A 200 -7.89 -4.02 -2.63
C PHE A 200 -6.38 -3.90 -2.83
N HIS A 201 -5.67 -3.99 -1.72
CA HIS A 201 -4.21 -4.01 -1.67
C HIS A 201 -3.74 -5.37 -1.16
N ALA A 202 -2.77 -5.96 -1.86
CA ALA A 202 -2.18 -7.24 -1.49
C ALA A 202 -0.65 -7.23 -1.64
N SER A 203 0.03 -8.00 -0.79
CA SER A 203 1.48 -8.17 -0.87
C SER A 203 1.89 -9.36 -1.77
N LEU A 204 1.23 -10.52 -1.70
CA LEU A 204 1.45 -11.71 -2.52
C LEU A 204 2.92 -12.13 -2.69
N ARG A 205 3.76 -11.89 -1.68
CA ARG A 205 5.19 -12.24 -1.75
C ARG A 205 5.39 -13.72 -1.48
N ALA A 206 6.13 -14.37 -2.37
CA ALA A 206 6.54 -15.77 -2.27
C ALA A 206 8.06 -15.86 -2.09
N PRO A 207 8.57 -16.77 -1.25
CA PRO A 207 9.99 -17.03 -1.12
C PRO A 207 10.51 -17.75 -2.38
N VAL A 208 11.62 -17.25 -2.92
CA VAL A 208 12.35 -17.90 -4.02
C VAL A 208 13.81 -18.05 -3.66
N PRO A 209 14.46 -19.17 -4.01
CA PRO A 209 15.88 -19.35 -3.73
C PRO A 209 16.72 -18.38 -4.55
N SER A 210 17.80 -17.89 -3.94
CA SER A 210 18.83 -17.13 -4.65
C SER A 210 19.57 -18.04 -5.63
N PRO A 211 19.90 -17.58 -6.83
CA PRO A 211 20.71 -18.32 -7.80
C PRO A 211 22.21 -18.37 -7.41
N VAL A 212 22.61 -17.77 -6.29
CA VAL A 212 24.00 -17.77 -5.84
C VAL A 212 24.49 -19.19 -5.55
N ILE A 213 25.67 -19.53 -6.04
CA ILE A 213 26.25 -20.87 -5.90
C ILE A 213 27.01 -20.99 -4.57
N TYR A 214 27.88 -20.03 -4.28
CA TYR A 214 28.61 -20.01 -3.02
C TYR A 214 27.72 -19.54 -1.87
N ARG A 215 27.73 -20.27 -0.76
CA ARG A 215 27.02 -19.90 0.47
C ARG A 215 28.00 -19.86 1.63
N ASN A 216 28.04 -18.78 2.40
CA ASN A 216 28.79 -18.70 3.63
C ASN A 216 27.94 -19.33 4.75
N PRO A 217 28.37 -20.47 5.35
CA PRO A 217 27.58 -21.16 6.36
C PRO A 217 27.75 -20.57 7.77
N THR A 218 28.63 -19.58 7.94
CA THR A 218 29.06 -19.11 9.28
C THR A 218 28.60 -17.68 9.58
N LEU A 219 27.99 -16.97 8.60
CA LEU A 219 27.62 -15.55 8.73
C LEU A 219 26.20 -15.35 8.26
N SER A 220 25.40 -14.69 9.09
CA SER A 220 24.12 -14.07 8.74
C SER A 220 24.21 -12.57 9.04
N LEU A 221 23.73 -11.73 8.11
CA LEU A 221 23.74 -10.28 8.21
C LEU A 221 22.35 -9.70 8.45
N GLY A 222 21.30 -10.46 8.16
CA GLY A 222 19.91 -10.08 8.35
C GLY A 222 19.41 -10.27 9.78
N GLU A 223 18.10 -10.15 9.96
CA GLU A 223 17.44 -10.47 11.23
C GLU A 223 17.71 -11.93 11.63
N ALA A 224 17.70 -12.20 12.94
CA ALA A 224 17.91 -13.54 13.46
C ALA A 224 16.91 -14.52 12.84
N GLY A 225 17.42 -15.55 12.15
CA GLY A 225 16.61 -16.55 11.44
C GLY A 225 16.28 -16.21 9.98
N SER A 226 16.75 -15.08 9.45
CA SER A 226 16.69 -14.81 8.02
C SER A 226 17.66 -15.70 7.24
N ASP A 227 17.27 -16.10 6.02
CA ASP A 227 18.15 -16.81 5.08
C ASP A 227 18.51 -15.84 3.95
N GLU A 228 19.76 -15.37 3.91
CA GLU A 228 20.29 -14.48 2.88
C GLU A 228 20.21 -15.09 1.47
N TYR A 229 19.99 -16.38 1.38
CA TYR A 229 19.88 -17.14 0.14
C TYR A 229 18.43 -17.36 -0.31
N MET A 230 17.50 -16.74 0.39
CA MET A 230 16.09 -16.66 -0.02
C MET A 230 15.71 -15.21 -0.31
N ARG A 231 15.01 -14.99 -1.43
CA ARG A 231 14.40 -13.69 -1.78
C ARG A 231 12.91 -13.82 -1.72
N SER A 232 12.22 -12.76 -1.39
CA SER A 232 10.75 -12.71 -1.48
C SER A 232 10.35 -11.85 -2.66
N VAL A 233 9.62 -12.42 -3.62
CA VAL A 233 9.19 -11.74 -4.84
C VAL A 233 7.69 -11.95 -5.08
N VAL A 234 7.08 -11.07 -5.86
CA VAL A 234 5.72 -11.27 -6.37
C VAL A 234 5.79 -12.13 -7.62
N LEU A 235 4.93 -13.15 -7.69
CA LEU A 235 4.83 -14.04 -8.86
C LEU A 235 3.59 -13.65 -9.69
N THR A 236 3.75 -13.59 -11.01
CA THR A 236 2.66 -13.28 -11.96
C THR A 236 1.43 -14.17 -11.75
N GLN A 237 1.65 -15.47 -11.48
CA GLN A 237 0.54 -16.40 -11.29
C GLN A 237 -0.29 -16.12 -10.04
N ASP A 238 0.36 -15.69 -8.94
CA ASP A 238 -0.34 -15.38 -7.69
C ASP A 238 -1.21 -14.11 -7.86
N VAL A 239 -0.69 -13.11 -8.57
CA VAL A 239 -1.47 -11.92 -8.91
C VAL A 239 -2.65 -12.27 -9.82
N ARG A 240 -2.42 -13.11 -10.83
CA ARG A 240 -3.49 -13.58 -11.74
C ARG A 240 -4.58 -14.36 -11.00
N ASN A 241 -4.20 -15.22 -10.07
CA ASN A 241 -5.15 -15.96 -9.24
C ASN A 241 -6.03 -15.03 -8.40
N LEU A 242 -5.41 -14.00 -7.77
CA LEU A 242 -6.16 -13.00 -7.01
C LEU A 242 -7.08 -12.19 -7.94
N ARG A 243 -6.57 -11.74 -9.11
CA ARG A 243 -7.37 -10.99 -10.08
C ARG A 243 -8.60 -11.78 -10.54
N GLN A 244 -8.44 -13.07 -10.88
CA GLN A 244 -9.54 -13.96 -11.27
C GLN A 244 -10.58 -14.11 -10.14
N ALA A 245 -10.15 -14.27 -8.90
CA ALA A 245 -11.05 -14.32 -7.74
C ALA A 245 -11.85 -13.02 -7.59
N MET A 246 -11.22 -11.86 -7.84
CA MET A 246 -11.88 -10.55 -7.78
C MET A 246 -12.87 -10.34 -8.93
N ASP A 247 -12.60 -10.83 -10.12
CA ASP A 247 -13.52 -10.72 -11.27
C ASP A 247 -14.84 -11.46 -11.00
N GLY A 248 -14.80 -12.55 -10.22
CA GLY A 248 -15.98 -13.25 -9.74
C GLY A 248 -16.92 -12.42 -8.86
N ILE A 249 -16.42 -11.36 -8.19
CA ILE A 249 -17.24 -10.50 -7.35
C ILE A 249 -18.30 -9.73 -8.16
N LEU A 250 -17.93 -9.28 -9.37
CA LEU A 250 -18.84 -8.52 -10.25
C LEU A 250 -19.96 -9.38 -10.82
N SER A 251 -19.69 -10.66 -11.06
CA SER A 251 -20.68 -11.60 -11.60
C SER A 251 -21.77 -12.00 -10.60
N TYR A 252 -21.49 -11.89 -9.30
CA TYR A 252 -22.49 -12.16 -8.24
C TYR A 252 -23.45 -11.00 -8.05
N SER A 253 -23.00 -9.75 -8.17
CA SER A 253 -23.84 -8.55 -8.01
C SER A 253 -24.90 -8.41 -9.10
N SER A 254 -24.68 -9.01 -10.28
CA SER A 254 -25.65 -8.99 -11.40
C SER A 254 -26.73 -10.09 -11.31
N LYS A 255 -26.57 -11.08 -10.43
CA LYS A 255 -27.52 -12.20 -10.25
C LYS A 255 -28.45 -12.04 -9.04
N SER A 256 -28.21 -11.06 -8.16
CA SER A 256 -29.00 -10.81 -6.96
C SER A 256 -29.92 -9.59 -7.08
N GLY A 257 -30.14 -9.08 -8.29
CA GLY A 257 -30.97 -7.92 -8.61
C GLY A 257 -32.21 -8.25 -9.48
N ASP A 258 -32.62 -9.53 -9.52
CA ASP A 258 -33.89 -9.95 -10.13
C ASP A 258 -34.87 -10.43 -9.04
#